data_963c5057982ae3683d7fe71e0c3e0df7
#
_entry.id   963c5057982ae3683d7fe71e0c3e0df7
#
_cell.length_a   1.000
_cell.length_b   1.000
_cell.length_c   1.000
_cell.angle_alpha   90.00
_cell.angle_beta   90.00
_cell.angle_gamma   90.00
#
_symmetry.space_group_name_H-M   'P 1'
#
loop_
_entity.id
_entity.type
_entity.pdbx_description
1 polymer ?
#
loop_
_entity_poly.entity_id
_entity_poly.type
_entity_poly.pdbx_seq_one_letter_code
_entity_poly.pdbx_strand_id
1 'polypeptide(L)'
;MKKLIFIGVMGLFVLGSCNSKNTGHEGHDHETVTHNHDEHEGHDHEAEGHDHEAEGADHSHEGECSGGHDHGKAATSEPAGEHSDEIILPKAKADAAGVKVNAITPAPFQQVIKTSGQVLAAQGDESVAVATVAGVVSFRGKVTEGMSVGRGTPLVTISSHNIADGDPVQRARIAYEVSKKEYERMKSLVKNKIVSDKDFAQAEQNYENARISYEALAKNHSAIGQNITAPIAGYVKSILVNEGDYVTIGQPLVSVTQNRRLFLRAEVSEKYYPYLRTISSANFRTPYNNEVYELNELSGRLLSFGKTSGDNSFNVPVTFEFDNKGEVIPGSFVEVYLLSSQLENVISVPRTALTEEQGIFFVYLQLDEEGYKKQEVTLGDDNGKSVQILNGIKPGDRVVTEGAYQVRLASASNAIPAHSHEH
;
A
#
# COMPACT_ATOMS: atom_id res chain seq x y z
N MET A 1 48.26 -30.01 -4.29
CA MET A 1 48.22 -30.29 -5.74
C MET A 1 47.49 -31.61 -5.95
N LYS A 2 46.23 -31.63 -6.23
CA LYS A 2 45.48 -32.77 -6.79
C LYS A 2 44.35 -32.17 -7.65
N LYS A 3 44.54 -32.32 -8.97
CA LYS A 3 43.54 -31.94 -9.99
C LYS A 3 42.49 -33.05 -10.06
N LEU A 4 41.21 -32.69 -9.94
CA LEU A 4 40.09 -33.57 -10.26
C LEU A 4 39.49 -33.12 -11.58
N ILE A 5 39.52 -34.01 -12.55
CA ILE A 5 38.97 -33.87 -13.91
C ILE A 5 37.51 -34.30 -13.83
N PHE A 6 36.58 -33.43 -14.21
CA PHE A 6 35.18 -33.79 -14.41
C PHE A 6 34.95 -34.05 -15.91
N ILE A 7 34.55 -35.26 -16.21
CA ILE A 7 34.13 -35.71 -17.55
C ILE A 7 32.63 -35.43 -17.68
N GLY A 8 32.26 -34.60 -18.65
CA GLY A 8 30.87 -34.34 -18.99
C GLY A 8 30.31 -35.45 -19.87
N VAL A 9 29.15 -35.97 -19.50
CA VAL A 9 28.33 -36.86 -20.32
C VAL A 9 27.27 -36.04 -21.02
N MET A 10 27.36 -35.94 -22.32
CA MET A 10 26.42 -35.26 -23.22
C MET A 10 25.35 -36.29 -23.63
N GLY A 11 24.13 -36.13 -23.09
CA GLY A 11 22.98 -36.96 -23.47
C GLY A 11 22.23 -36.33 -24.66
N LEU A 12 22.22 -37.03 -25.76
CA LEU A 12 21.52 -36.71 -27.00
C LEU A 12 20.05 -37.15 -26.89
N PHE A 13 19.10 -36.20 -26.87
CA PHE A 13 17.67 -36.52 -27.00
C PHE A 13 17.24 -36.40 -28.47
N VAL A 14 16.83 -37.54 -29.03
CA VAL A 14 16.25 -37.68 -30.37
C VAL A 14 14.74 -37.38 -30.27
N LEU A 15 14.27 -36.40 -31.04
CA LEU A 15 12.85 -36.11 -31.23
C LEU A 15 12.25 -37.10 -32.24
N GLY A 16 11.36 -37.96 -31.76
CA GLY A 16 10.52 -38.82 -32.59
C GLY A 16 9.21 -38.10 -32.95
N SER A 17 9.08 -37.72 -34.21
CA SER A 17 7.82 -37.25 -34.81
C SER A 17 6.97 -38.46 -35.22
N CYS A 18 5.77 -38.61 -34.71
CA CYS A 18 4.77 -39.54 -35.24
C CYS A 18 3.56 -38.76 -35.77
N ASN A 19 3.47 -38.78 -37.08
CA ASN A 19 2.29 -38.37 -37.86
C ASN A 19 1.27 -39.52 -37.87
N SER A 20 0.03 -39.29 -37.52
CA SER A 20 -1.06 -40.25 -37.72
C SER A 20 -2.28 -39.51 -38.27
N LYS A 21 -2.74 -40.03 -39.42
CA LYS A 21 -3.88 -39.59 -40.22
C LYS A 21 -5.20 -40.09 -39.65
N ASN A 22 -6.19 -39.20 -39.59
CA ASN A 22 -7.53 -39.23 -40.09
C ASN A 22 -8.38 -40.51 -40.04
N THR A 23 -9.48 -40.46 -39.26
CA THR A 23 -10.79 -40.97 -39.69
C THR A 23 -11.90 -40.17 -39.00
N GLY A 24 -12.93 -39.76 -39.77
CA GLY A 24 -14.00 -38.89 -39.35
C GLY A 24 -15.06 -39.62 -38.53
N HIS A 25 -15.80 -38.84 -37.76
CA HIS A 25 -17.18 -39.18 -37.34
C HIS A 25 -18.02 -37.90 -37.28
N GLU A 26 -19.18 -38.09 -37.76
CA GLU A 26 -20.40 -37.32 -38.01
C GLU A 26 -20.79 -36.31 -36.91
N GLY A 27 -21.49 -35.30 -37.41
CA GLY A 27 -21.94 -34.09 -36.80
C GLY A 27 -22.95 -34.24 -35.65
N HIS A 28 -22.91 -33.25 -34.84
CA HIS A 28 -24.05 -32.79 -34.05
C HIS A 28 -24.15 -31.27 -34.24
N ASP A 29 -25.27 -30.89 -34.89
CA ASP A 29 -25.74 -29.52 -35.02
C ASP A 29 -26.06 -28.97 -33.62
N HIS A 30 -25.40 -27.84 -33.23
CA HIS A 30 -25.90 -26.98 -32.21
C HIS A 30 -26.33 -25.66 -32.84
N GLU A 31 -27.64 -25.48 -32.81
CA GLU A 31 -28.34 -24.26 -33.18
C GLU A 31 -27.77 -23.08 -32.39
N THR A 32 -27.22 -22.11 -33.12
CA THR A 32 -26.92 -20.78 -32.64
C THR A 32 -28.21 -19.99 -32.55
N VAL A 33 -28.70 -19.74 -31.38
CA VAL A 33 -29.77 -18.78 -31.10
C VAL A 33 -29.16 -17.38 -31.16
N THR A 34 -29.39 -16.70 -32.28
CA THR A 34 -29.16 -15.26 -32.42
C THR A 34 -30.31 -14.52 -31.77
N HIS A 35 -30.04 -13.83 -30.67
CA HIS A 35 -30.96 -12.83 -30.14
C HIS A 35 -30.72 -11.50 -30.88
N ASN A 36 -31.68 -11.16 -31.76
CA ASN A 36 -31.89 -9.82 -32.27
C ASN A 36 -32.43 -8.97 -31.12
N HIS A 37 -31.75 -7.90 -30.78
CA HIS A 37 -32.34 -6.76 -30.08
C HIS A 37 -32.69 -5.70 -31.11
N ASP A 38 -33.99 -5.53 -31.31
CA ASP A 38 -34.60 -4.47 -32.06
C ASP A 38 -34.40 -3.12 -31.37
N GLU A 39 -34.03 -2.18 -32.18
CA GLU A 39 -34.38 -0.76 -32.28
C GLU A 39 -34.91 -0.08 -30.99
N HIS A 40 -34.11 0.81 -30.42
CA HIS A 40 -34.61 1.95 -29.68
C HIS A 40 -34.42 3.23 -30.48
N GLU A 41 -35.58 3.82 -30.80
CA GLU A 41 -35.78 5.05 -31.53
C GLU A 41 -34.99 6.21 -30.91
N GLY A 42 -34.32 6.98 -31.77
CA GLY A 42 -33.65 8.22 -31.44
C GLY A 42 -34.68 9.32 -31.10
N HIS A 43 -34.41 10.00 -30.00
CA HIS A 43 -35.03 11.29 -29.72
C HIS A 43 -34.09 12.38 -30.19
N ASP A 44 -34.47 13.01 -31.31
CA ASP A 44 -33.94 14.29 -31.79
C ASP A 44 -34.32 15.39 -30.79
N HIS A 45 -33.37 16.06 -30.21
CA HIS A 45 -33.53 17.33 -29.55
C HIS A 45 -33.06 18.42 -30.53
N GLU A 46 -34.04 19.10 -31.12
CA GLU A 46 -33.84 20.31 -31.88
C GLU A 46 -33.20 21.38 -31.00
N ALA A 47 -32.08 21.93 -31.44
CA ALA A 47 -31.43 23.08 -30.89
C ALA A 47 -32.12 24.33 -31.45
N GLU A 48 -32.95 25.00 -30.67
CA GLU A 48 -33.42 26.36 -31.00
C GLU A 48 -32.29 27.37 -30.71
N GLY A 49 -31.75 27.92 -31.79
CA GLY A 49 -30.83 29.05 -31.75
C GLY A 49 -31.63 30.34 -31.52
N HIS A 50 -31.27 31.07 -30.48
CA HIS A 50 -31.71 32.44 -30.32
C HIS A 50 -30.61 33.39 -30.79
N ASP A 51 -30.81 33.95 -32.00
CA ASP A 51 -30.09 35.11 -32.49
C ASP A 51 -30.58 36.36 -31.74
N HIS A 52 -29.65 37.05 -31.07
CA HIS A 52 -29.87 38.41 -30.58
C HIS A 52 -29.09 39.37 -31.48
N GLU A 53 -29.85 40.05 -32.34
CA GLU A 53 -29.36 41.17 -33.13
C GLU A 53 -28.96 42.32 -32.20
N ALA A 54 -27.81 42.91 -32.51
CA ALA A 54 -27.31 44.11 -31.87
C ALA A 54 -27.92 45.33 -32.57
N GLU A 55 -28.76 46.07 -31.87
CA GLU A 55 -29.10 47.44 -32.27
C GLU A 55 -28.31 48.45 -31.44
N GLY A 56 -27.49 49.23 -32.11
CA GLY A 56 -26.76 50.35 -31.59
C GLY A 56 -27.70 51.55 -31.37
N ALA A 57 -27.55 52.21 -30.26
CA ALA A 57 -28.08 53.56 -30.04
C ALA A 57 -26.97 54.46 -29.48
N ASP A 58 -26.51 55.30 -30.39
CA ASP A 58 -25.63 56.44 -30.18
C ASP A 58 -26.43 57.53 -29.41
N HIS A 59 -25.99 57.99 -28.23
CA HIS A 59 -26.45 59.21 -27.58
C HIS A 59 -25.27 60.03 -27.11
N SER A 60 -24.85 60.96 -27.97
CA SER A 60 -24.05 62.11 -27.66
C SER A 60 -24.84 63.11 -26.81
N HIS A 61 -24.35 63.50 -25.66
CA HIS A 61 -24.72 64.69 -24.94
C HIS A 61 -23.49 65.54 -24.62
N GLU A 62 -23.28 66.54 -25.40
CA GLU A 62 -22.50 67.70 -25.05
C GLU A 62 -23.29 68.55 -24.06
N GLY A 63 -22.66 68.96 -22.98
CA GLY A 63 -23.23 69.91 -22.01
C GLY A 63 -22.11 70.55 -21.21
N GLU A 64 -21.57 71.64 -21.72
CA GLU A 64 -20.76 72.60 -20.98
C GLU A 64 -21.56 73.23 -19.85
N CYS A 65 -20.97 73.29 -18.63
CA CYS A 65 -21.24 74.31 -17.65
C CYS A 65 -20.00 74.64 -16.83
N SER A 66 -19.50 75.84 -17.08
CA SER A 66 -18.49 76.54 -16.35
C SER A 66 -19.00 76.96 -14.94
N GLY A 67 -18.18 76.84 -13.92
CA GLY A 67 -18.43 77.39 -12.60
C GLY A 67 -17.20 77.23 -11.71
N GLY A 68 -16.30 78.19 -11.74
CA GLY A 68 -15.18 78.25 -10.87
C GLY A 68 -15.55 78.63 -9.44
N HIS A 69 -14.95 77.99 -8.46
CA HIS A 69 -14.71 78.54 -7.14
C HIS A 69 -13.33 78.16 -6.65
N ASP A 70 -12.48 79.13 -6.57
CA ASP A 70 -11.19 79.17 -5.94
C ASP A 70 -11.36 79.19 -4.41
N HIS A 71 -10.71 78.27 -3.69
CA HIS A 71 -10.27 78.44 -2.33
C HIS A 71 -9.06 77.55 -2.06
N GLY A 72 -7.93 78.19 -2.06
CA GLY A 72 -6.72 77.58 -1.58
C GLY A 72 -6.73 77.21 -0.11
N LYS A 73 -6.11 76.09 0.19
CA LYS A 73 -5.20 75.86 1.31
C LYS A 73 -4.37 74.62 1.03
N ALA A 74 -3.08 74.82 0.91
CA ALA A 74 -2.09 73.75 0.91
C ALA A 74 -2.21 72.99 2.24
N ALA A 75 -2.62 71.71 2.16
CA ALA A 75 -2.33 70.72 3.16
C ALA A 75 -1.31 69.76 2.53
N THR A 76 -0.16 69.72 3.10
CA THR A 76 0.91 68.72 2.83
C THR A 76 0.29 67.33 3.02
N SER A 77 0.04 66.66 1.90
CA SER A 77 -0.24 65.24 1.91
C SER A 77 1.07 64.52 2.13
N GLU A 78 1.27 63.99 3.31
CA GLU A 78 2.22 62.87 3.52
C GLU A 78 1.83 61.75 2.55
N PRO A 79 2.83 61.03 1.97
CA PRO A 79 2.48 59.89 1.12
C PRO A 79 1.78 58.87 1.96
N ALA A 80 0.50 58.60 1.65
CA ALA A 80 -0.26 57.50 2.20
C ALA A 80 0.51 56.22 1.86
N GLY A 81 1.03 55.56 2.90
CA GLY A 81 1.88 54.41 2.80
C GLY A 81 1.17 53.28 2.11
N GLU A 82 1.96 52.47 1.46
CA GLU A 82 1.66 51.16 0.86
C GLU A 82 1.21 50.11 1.92
N HIS A 83 0.09 50.33 2.57
CA HIS A 83 -0.42 49.41 3.63
C HIS A 83 -1.71 48.68 3.25
N SER A 84 -2.06 48.58 1.95
CA SER A 84 -3.31 47.95 1.54
C SER A 84 -3.30 46.41 1.61
N ASP A 85 -2.14 45.75 1.77
CA ASP A 85 -1.99 44.29 1.73
C ASP A 85 -1.53 43.67 3.08
N GLU A 86 -1.45 44.47 4.15
CA GLU A 86 -1.04 44.00 5.46
C GLU A 86 -2.20 43.36 6.22
N ILE A 87 -1.98 42.13 6.71
CA ILE A 87 -2.91 41.37 7.52
C ILE A 87 -2.52 41.55 8.97
N ILE A 88 -3.38 42.18 9.77
CA ILE A 88 -3.14 42.39 11.19
C ILE A 88 -3.76 41.24 11.97
N LEU A 89 -2.96 40.51 12.71
CA LEU A 89 -3.36 39.47 13.64
C LEU A 89 -2.63 39.67 14.98
N PRO A 90 -3.34 40.15 16.01
CA PRO A 90 -2.75 40.41 17.33
C PRO A 90 -2.00 39.22 17.87
N LYS A 91 -0.80 39.44 18.42
CA LYS A 91 0.08 38.39 18.92
C LYS A 91 -0.61 37.37 19.84
N ALA A 92 -1.45 37.84 20.77
CA ALA A 92 -2.18 36.96 21.66
C ALA A 92 -3.15 36.02 20.92
N LYS A 93 -3.74 36.46 19.79
CA LYS A 93 -4.57 35.62 18.92
C LYS A 93 -3.74 34.68 18.07
N ALA A 94 -2.59 35.13 17.57
CA ALA A 94 -1.67 34.29 16.79
C ALA A 94 -1.13 33.14 17.66
N ASP A 95 -0.69 33.43 18.88
CA ASP A 95 -0.20 32.42 19.84
C ASP A 95 -1.32 31.41 20.22
N ALA A 96 -2.53 31.91 20.51
CA ALA A 96 -3.68 31.05 20.82
C ALA A 96 -4.10 30.18 19.64
N ALA A 97 -3.88 30.65 18.42
CA ALA A 97 -4.16 29.91 17.17
C ALA A 97 -3.04 28.96 16.75
N GLY A 98 -1.94 28.90 17.51
CA GLY A 98 -0.80 28.02 17.21
C GLY A 98 0.03 28.48 15.99
N VAL A 99 0.04 29.79 15.69
CA VAL A 99 0.86 30.35 14.60
C VAL A 99 2.32 30.28 14.99
N LYS A 100 3.15 29.60 14.15
CA LYS A 100 4.60 29.56 14.31
C LYS A 100 5.27 30.18 13.10
N VAL A 101 6.30 30.96 13.35
CA VAL A 101 7.07 31.67 12.33
C VAL A 101 8.53 31.24 12.42
N ASN A 102 9.10 30.85 11.29
CA ASN A 102 10.51 30.52 11.19
C ASN A 102 11.18 31.36 10.10
N ALA A 103 12.44 31.76 10.36
CA ALA A 103 13.27 32.34 9.31
C ALA A 103 13.73 31.24 8.35
N ILE A 104 13.49 31.44 7.06
CA ILE A 104 13.82 30.45 6.04
C ILE A 104 15.30 30.56 5.68
N THR A 105 15.99 29.44 5.78
CA THR A 105 17.37 29.30 5.36
C THR A 105 17.48 28.23 4.29
N PRO A 106 18.30 28.45 3.24
CA PRO A 106 18.57 27.40 2.26
C PRO A 106 19.16 26.17 2.94
N ALA A 107 18.65 25.00 2.58
CA ALA A 107 19.06 23.72 3.12
C ALA A 107 19.17 22.67 2.00
N PRO A 108 19.85 21.55 2.23
CA PRO A 108 19.82 20.42 1.31
C PRO A 108 18.39 19.89 1.15
N PHE A 109 17.99 19.62 -0.09
CA PHE A 109 16.69 19.06 -0.44
C PHE A 109 16.88 17.95 -1.48
N GLN A 110 16.12 16.88 -1.40
CA GLN A 110 16.22 15.78 -2.36
C GLN A 110 15.21 15.96 -3.49
N GLN A 111 15.65 15.74 -4.73
CA GLN A 111 14.75 15.64 -5.86
C GLN A 111 13.75 14.53 -5.64
N VAL A 112 12.49 14.75 -6.02
CA VAL A 112 11.39 13.83 -5.75
C VAL A 112 10.77 13.31 -7.04
N ILE A 113 10.60 11.99 -7.10
CA ILE A 113 9.75 11.36 -8.11
C ILE A 113 8.46 10.94 -7.40
N LYS A 114 7.37 11.66 -7.68
CA LYS A 114 6.06 11.36 -7.13
C LYS A 114 5.40 10.23 -7.91
N THR A 115 4.92 9.23 -7.20
CA THR A 115 4.27 8.06 -7.78
C THR A 115 3.28 7.44 -6.81
N SER A 116 2.64 6.35 -7.20
CA SER A 116 1.81 5.51 -6.34
C SER A 116 2.53 4.20 -6.01
N GLY A 117 2.11 3.56 -4.94
CA GLY A 117 2.65 2.27 -4.54
C GLY A 117 1.68 1.49 -3.68
N GLN A 118 2.11 0.29 -3.31
CA GLN A 118 1.37 -0.57 -2.41
C GLN A 118 2.28 -1.04 -1.28
N VAL A 119 1.73 -1.07 -0.09
CA VAL A 119 2.38 -1.68 1.07
C VAL A 119 2.04 -3.16 1.10
N LEU A 120 3.04 -4.02 1.19
CA LEU A 120 2.89 -5.48 1.21
C LEU A 120 3.53 -6.05 2.47
N ALA A 121 3.06 -7.23 2.93
CA ALA A 121 3.76 -7.96 3.97
C ALA A 121 5.13 -8.43 3.47
N ALA A 122 6.16 -8.32 4.31
CA ALA A 122 7.49 -8.80 3.97
C ALA A 122 7.52 -10.33 3.88
N GLN A 123 8.45 -10.85 3.10
CA GLN A 123 8.65 -12.29 2.97
C GLN A 123 8.99 -12.91 4.33
N GLY A 124 8.24 -13.96 4.74
CA GLY A 124 8.39 -14.63 6.04
C GLY A 124 7.53 -14.02 7.17
N ASP A 125 6.95 -12.85 6.97
CA ASP A 125 5.99 -12.27 7.92
C ASP A 125 4.54 -12.72 7.67
N GLU A 126 4.30 -13.46 6.58
CA GLU A 126 3.03 -14.15 6.29
C GLU A 126 3.25 -15.65 6.17
N SER A 127 2.36 -16.44 6.76
CA SER A 127 2.40 -17.88 6.71
C SER A 127 0.98 -18.45 6.64
N VAL A 128 0.80 -19.47 5.81
CA VAL A 128 -0.50 -20.10 5.61
C VAL A 128 -0.56 -21.42 6.36
N ALA A 129 -1.58 -21.59 7.20
CA ALA A 129 -1.92 -22.87 7.78
C ALA A 129 -2.64 -23.72 6.73
N VAL A 130 -2.06 -24.88 6.41
CA VAL A 130 -2.57 -25.80 5.38
C VAL A 130 -3.11 -27.09 5.99
N ALA A 131 -4.04 -27.74 5.30
CA ALA A 131 -4.57 -29.03 5.70
C ALA A 131 -3.47 -30.11 5.64
N THR A 132 -3.27 -30.83 6.76
CA THR A 132 -2.31 -31.93 6.86
C THR A 132 -2.96 -33.30 6.62
N VAL A 133 -4.29 -33.38 6.69
CA VAL A 133 -5.09 -34.52 6.36
C VAL A 133 -6.33 -34.11 5.55
N ALA A 134 -6.92 -35.02 4.80
CA ALA A 134 -8.19 -34.75 4.13
C ALA A 134 -9.35 -34.95 5.13
N GLY A 135 -10.41 -34.15 5.01
CA GLY A 135 -11.55 -34.20 5.88
C GLY A 135 -12.47 -33.01 5.85
N VAL A 136 -13.39 -32.97 6.81
CA VAL A 136 -14.35 -31.87 6.97
C VAL A 136 -13.84 -30.89 8.01
N VAL A 137 -13.88 -29.61 7.66
CA VAL A 137 -13.41 -28.47 8.47
C VAL A 137 -14.41 -28.20 9.61
N SER A 138 -13.87 -27.93 10.79
CA SER A 138 -14.59 -27.37 11.93
C SER A 138 -13.70 -26.35 12.65
N PHE A 139 -14.23 -25.17 12.94
CA PHE A 139 -13.46 -24.13 13.62
C PHE A 139 -13.37 -24.37 15.13
N ARG A 140 -12.21 -24.09 15.69
CA ARG A 140 -11.98 -24.10 17.15
C ARG A 140 -12.36 -22.76 17.76
N GLY A 141 -13.65 -22.57 18.03
CA GLY A 141 -14.19 -21.29 18.53
C GLY A 141 -14.39 -20.26 17.43
N LYS A 142 -14.51 -19.00 17.82
CA LYS A 142 -14.64 -17.89 16.85
C LYS A 142 -13.27 -17.50 16.31
N VAL A 143 -12.91 -18.00 15.15
CA VAL A 143 -11.76 -17.52 14.38
C VAL A 143 -12.27 -16.43 13.46
N THR A 144 -11.73 -15.22 13.58
CA THR A 144 -12.12 -14.07 12.76
C THR A 144 -10.88 -13.37 12.21
N GLU A 145 -11.01 -12.72 11.07
CA GLU A 145 -9.96 -11.88 10.53
C GLU A 145 -9.63 -10.75 11.51
N GLY A 146 -8.35 -10.39 11.61
CA GLY A 146 -7.83 -9.44 12.62
C GLY A 146 -7.59 -10.05 14.01
N MET A 147 -8.01 -11.30 14.28
CA MET A 147 -7.80 -11.95 15.57
C MET A 147 -6.30 -12.19 15.82
N SER A 148 -5.81 -11.82 17.01
CA SER A 148 -4.45 -12.13 17.46
C SER A 148 -4.30 -13.60 17.82
N VAL A 149 -3.24 -14.25 17.32
CA VAL A 149 -2.94 -15.66 17.55
C VAL A 149 -1.46 -15.87 17.91
N GLY A 150 -1.20 -16.76 18.87
CA GLY A 150 0.14 -17.23 19.15
C GLY A 150 0.54 -18.38 18.22
N ARG A 151 1.84 -18.59 18.02
CA ARG A 151 2.34 -19.77 17.32
C ARG A 151 1.85 -21.05 18.02
N GLY A 152 1.26 -21.97 17.27
CA GLY A 152 0.71 -23.23 17.81
C GLY A 152 -0.74 -23.13 18.31
N THR A 153 -1.36 -21.94 18.29
CA THR A 153 -2.78 -21.78 18.61
C THR A 153 -3.64 -22.60 17.63
N PRO A 154 -4.53 -23.52 18.11
CA PRO A 154 -5.44 -24.26 17.24
C PRO A 154 -6.43 -23.32 16.57
N LEU A 155 -6.50 -23.35 15.24
CA LEU A 155 -7.41 -22.56 14.42
C LEU A 155 -8.57 -23.37 13.89
N VAL A 156 -8.26 -24.52 13.31
CA VAL A 156 -9.19 -25.39 12.61
C VAL A 156 -8.96 -26.83 13.06
N THR A 157 -10.01 -27.63 13.12
CA THR A 157 -9.95 -29.08 13.27
C THR A 157 -10.48 -29.71 11.99
N ILE A 158 -9.77 -30.71 11.47
CA ILE A 158 -10.21 -31.48 10.30
C ILE A 158 -10.65 -32.87 10.79
N SER A 159 -11.91 -33.17 10.61
CA SER A 159 -12.49 -34.48 10.95
C SER A 159 -12.48 -35.40 9.74
N SER A 160 -11.89 -36.59 9.89
CA SER A 160 -11.88 -37.64 8.87
C SER A 160 -12.76 -38.82 9.24
N HIS A 161 -13.58 -38.73 10.30
CA HIS A 161 -14.35 -39.86 10.82
C HIS A 161 -15.39 -40.45 9.86
N ASN A 162 -16.02 -39.60 9.05
CA ASN A 162 -17.11 -39.99 8.14
C ASN A 162 -16.66 -40.02 6.67
N ILE A 163 -15.38 -40.24 6.42
CA ILE A 163 -14.86 -40.38 5.05
C ILE A 163 -14.73 -41.86 4.71
N ALA A 164 -14.97 -42.22 3.44
CA ALA A 164 -14.93 -43.61 2.97
C ALA A 164 -13.61 -44.33 3.29
N ASP A 165 -12.48 -43.61 3.24
CA ASP A 165 -11.15 -44.09 3.59
C ASP A 165 -10.87 -44.18 5.10
N GLY A 166 -11.76 -43.67 5.94
CA GLY A 166 -11.60 -43.59 7.39
C GLY A 166 -10.52 -42.64 7.87
N ASP A 167 -10.31 -42.56 9.18
CA ASP A 167 -9.32 -41.68 9.79
C ASP A 167 -7.88 -42.20 9.54
N PRO A 168 -7.03 -41.45 8.81
CA PRO A 168 -5.66 -41.85 8.50
C PRO A 168 -4.81 -42.06 9.74
N VAL A 169 -5.08 -41.34 10.85
CA VAL A 169 -4.34 -41.49 12.11
C VAL A 169 -4.68 -42.81 12.76
N GLN A 170 -5.95 -43.20 12.76
CA GLN A 170 -6.38 -44.52 13.29
C GLN A 170 -5.79 -45.66 12.47
N ARG A 171 -5.74 -45.54 11.14
CA ARG A 171 -5.12 -46.56 10.29
C ARG A 171 -3.62 -46.70 10.57
N ALA A 172 -2.93 -45.58 10.68
CA ALA A 172 -1.50 -45.57 11.00
C ALA A 172 -1.22 -46.13 12.40
N ARG A 173 -2.11 -45.86 13.38
CA ARG A 173 -2.02 -46.43 14.72
C ARG A 173 -2.18 -47.95 14.70
N ILE A 174 -3.16 -48.47 14.00
CA ILE A 174 -3.38 -49.92 13.86
C ILE A 174 -2.14 -50.57 13.21
N ALA A 175 -1.62 -50.00 12.12
CA ALA A 175 -0.42 -50.50 11.45
C ALA A 175 0.80 -50.52 12.38
N TYR A 176 0.98 -49.45 13.16
CA TYR A 176 2.02 -49.36 14.17
C TYR A 176 1.88 -50.42 15.27
N GLU A 177 0.69 -50.61 15.84
CA GLU A 177 0.45 -51.60 16.90
C GLU A 177 0.66 -53.03 16.40
N VAL A 178 0.24 -53.33 15.17
CA VAL A 178 0.44 -54.66 14.54
C VAL A 178 1.94 -54.90 14.29
N SER A 179 2.64 -53.98 13.63
CA SER A 179 4.06 -54.11 13.34
C SER A 179 4.93 -54.16 14.62
N LYS A 180 4.54 -53.44 15.66
CA LYS A 180 5.19 -53.50 16.97
C LYS A 180 5.09 -54.87 17.60
N LYS A 181 3.92 -55.48 17.62
CA LYS A 181 3.70 -56.85 18.15
C LYS A 181 4.53 -57.86 17.37
N GLU A 182 4.60 -57.72 16.04
CA GLU A 182 5.38 -58.62 15.21
C GLU A 182 6.89 -58.44 15.46
N TYR A 183 7.39 -57.21 15.55
CA TYR A 183 8.78 -56.90 15.92
C TYR A 183 9.16 -57.52 17.27
N GLU A 184 8.33 -57.32 18.30
CA GLU A 184 8.54 -57.88 19.66
C GLU A 184 8.57 -59.43 19.62
N ARG A 185 7.68 -60.05 18.88
CA ARG A 185 7.66 -61.52 18.66
C ARG A 185 8.96 -61.97 17.99
N MET A 186 9.33 -61.36 16.86
CA MET A 186 10.53 -61.74 16.12
C MET A 186 11.80 -61.53 16.94
N LYS A 187 11.86 -60.44 17.74
CA LYS A 187 12.95 -60.14 18.68
C LYS A 187 13.17 -61.23 19.73
N SER A 188 12.10 -61.88 20.17
CA SER A 188 12.21 -63.00 21.12
C SER A 188 12.65 -64.31 20.43
N LEU A 189 12.22 -64.54 19.20
CA LEU A 189 12.52 -65.78 18.44
C LEU A 189 13.93 -65.78 17.87
N VAL A 190 14.48 -64.61 17.41
CA VAL A 190 15.84 -64.53 16.88
C VAL A 190 16.91 -64.81 17.95
N LYS A 191 16.65 -64.42 19.21
CA LYS A 191 17.54 -64.75 20.31
C LYS A 191 17.73 -66.26 20.51
N ASN A 192 16.70 -67.03 20.20
CA ASN A 192 16.69 -68.50 20.29
C ASN A 192 17.02 -69.16 18.96
N LYS A 193 17.45 -68.38 17.94
CA LYS A 193 17.78 -68.83 16.59
C LYS A 193 16.64 -69.61 15.89
N ILE A 194 15.40 -69.25 16.18
CA ILE A 194 14.20 -69.85 15.61
C ILE A 194 13.81 -69.20 14.29
N VAL A 195 14.16 -67.90 14.11
CA VAL A 195 13.97 -67.15 12.89
C VAL A 195 15.29 -66.62 12.38
N SER A 196 15.41 -66.30 11.06
CA SER A 196 16.60 -65.74 10.49
C SER A 196 16.80 -64.30 10.86
N ASP A 197 18.09 -63.82 10.87
CA ASP A 197 18.42 -62.38 11.05
C ASP A 197 17.76 -61.51 9.98
N LYS A 198 17.58 -62.05 8.76
CA LYS A 198 16.87 -61.37 7.66
C LYS A 198 15.42 -61.11 7.98
N ASP A 199 14.69 -62.12 8.52
CA ASP A 199 13.26 -62.00 8.88
C ASP A 199 13.10 -61.00 10.04
N PHE A 200 14.00 -61.04 11.01
CA PHE A 200 14.01 -60.07 12.10
C PHE A 200 14.26 -58.66 11.59
N ALA A 201 15.26 -58.42 10.74
CA ALA A 201 15.54 -57.12 10.14
C ALA A 201 14.39 -56.58 9.34
N GLN A 202 13.65 -57.43 8.62
CA GLN A 202 12.40 -57.04 7.92
C GLN A 202 11.29 -56.62 8.88
N ALA A 203 11.11 -57.30 9.97
CA ALA A 203 10.11 -56.98 10.99
C ALA A 203 10.49 -55.64 11.69
N GLU A 204 11.75 -55.41 11.97
CA GLU A 204 12.26 -54.16 12.53
C GLU A 204 12.03 -53.01 11.57
N GLN A 205 12.36 -53.13 10.30
CA GLN A 205 12.13 -52.10 9.26
C GLN A 205 10.63 -51.74 9.16
N ASN A 206 9.76 -52.77 9.14
CA ASN A 206 8.31 -52.57 9.06
C ASN A 206 7.79 -51.80 10.31
N TYR A 207 8.29 -52.16 11.49
CA TYR A 207 7.97 -51.47 12.75
C TYR A 207 8.41 -49.98 12.71
N GLU A 208 9.65 -49.70 12.31
CA GLU A 208 10.19 -48.35 12.24
C GLU A 208 9.42 -47.49 11.22
N ASN A 209 9.11 -48.04 10.04
CA ASN A 209 8.29 -47.33 9.04
C ASN A 209 6.89 -47.01 9.55
N ALA A 210 6.22 -47.97 10.21
CA ALA A 210 4.92 -47.73 10.77
C ALA A 210 4.96 -46.73 11.96
N ARG A 211 6.01 -46.79 12.78
CA ARG A 211 6.25 -45.82 13.87
C ARG A 211 6.36 -44.41 13.35
N ILE A 212 7.24 -44.18 12.36
CA ILE A 212 7.46 -42.87 11.74
C ILE A 212 6.15 -42.33 11.15
N SER A 213 5.39 -43.17 10.44
CA SER A 213 4.11 -42.80 9.83
C SER A 213 3.08 -42.40 10.88
N TYR A 214 2.97 -43.20 11.97
CA TYR A 214 2.04 -42.92 13.06
C TYR A 214 2.44 -41.63 13.82
N GLU A 215 3.69 -41.47 14.22
CA GLU A 215 4.18 -40.30 14.96
C GLU A 215 3.98 -39.00 14.16
N ALA A 216 4.18 -39.02 12.83
CA ALA A 216 3.97 -37.88 11.96
C ALA A 216 2.49 -37.45 11.91
N LEU A 217 1.57 -38.41 11.81
CA LEU A 217 0.13 -38.15 11.71
C LEU A 217 -0.52 -37.89 13.09
N ALA A 218 -0.03 -38.54 14.17
CA ALA A 218 -0.56 -38.38 15.51
C ALA A 218 -0.27 -37.01 16.11
N LYS A 219 0.72 -36.28 15.57
CA LYS A 219 1.02 -34.92 16.01
C LYS A 219 -0.18 -34.00 15.82
N ASN A 220 -0.62 -33.34 16.90
CA ASN A 220 -1.80 -32.45 16.92
C ASN A 220 -3.15 -33.16 16.68
N HIS A 221 -3.20 -34.50 16.70
CA HIS A 221 -4.45 -35.26 16.62
C HIS A 221 -5.21 -35.22 17.95
N SER A 222 -6.54 -35.16 17.90
CA SER A 222 -7.45 -35.19 19.02
C SER A 222 -8.62 -36.15 18.76
N ALA A 223 -9.44 -36.41 19.77
CA ALA A 223 -10.61 -37.27 19.61
C ALA A 223 -11.62 -36.79 18.56
N ILE A 224 -11.62 -35.51 18.23
CA ILE A 224 -12.52 -34.90 17.24
C ILE A 224 -11.86 -34.69 15.86
N GLY A 225 -10.59 -34.98 15.72
CA GLY A 225 -9.86 -34.85 14.46
C GLY A 225 -8.48 -34.21 14.60
N GLN A 226 -7.89 -33.85 13.47
CA GLN A 226 -6.59 -33.25 13.36
C GLN A 226 -6.65 -31.74 13.56
N ASN A 227 -5.95 -31.21 14.54
CA ASN A 227 -5.87 -29.77 14.79
C ASN A 227 -4.83 -29.13 13.88
N ILE A 228 -5.25 -28.13 13.15
CA ILE A 228 -4.39 -27.26 12.37
C ILE A 228 -4.13 -26.00 13.20
N THR A 229 -2.87 -25.69 13.42
CA THR A 229 -2.43 -24.63 14.31
C THR A 229 -1.79 -23.47 13.56
N ALA A 230 -1.79 -22.28 14.16
CA ALA A 230 -1.11 -21.11 13.62
C ALA A 230 0.40 -21.39 13.46
N PRO A 231 0.97 -21.28 12.27
CA PRO A 231 2.39 -21.55 12.02
C PRO A 231 3.32 -20.50 12.62
N ILE A 232 2.84 -19.28 12.74
CA ILE A 232 3.54 -18.12 13.34
C ILE A 232 2.63 -17.41 14.33
N ALA A 233 3.19 -16.60 15.22
CA ALA A 233 2.43 -15.65 16.03
C ALA A 233 2.11 -14.41 15.20
N GLY A 234 0.95 -13.81 15.39
CA GLY A 234 0.51 -12.63 14.61
C GLY A 234 -0.99 -12.46 14.61
N TYR A 235 -1.53 -12.05 13.48
CA TYR A 235 -2.97 -11.83 13.28
C TYR A 235 -3.49 -12.68 12.13
N VAL A 236 -4.72 -13.19 12.26
CA VAL A 236 -5.41 -13.84 11.15
C VAL A 236 -5.67 -12.81 10.05
N LYS A 237 -5.06 -13.03 8.88
CA LYS A 237 -5.21 -12.14 7.73
C LYS A 237 -6.45 -12.48 6.92
N SER A 238 -6.63 -13.77 6.62
CA SER A 238 -7.77 -14.25 5.85
C SER A 238 -8.12 -15.70 6.23
N ILE A 239 -9.41 -16.02 6.12
CA ILE A 239 -9.96 -17.36 6.29
C ILE A 239 -10.40 -17.83 4.91
N LEU A 240 -9.82 -18.94 4.43
CA LEU A 240 -9.93 -19.41 3.05
C LEU A 240 -10.92 -20.58 2.92
N VAL A 241 -11.54 -21.01 4.01
CA VAL A 241 -12.49 -22.13 4.09
C VAL A 241 -13.65 -21.78 5.03
N ASN A 242 -14.78 -22.48 4.87
CA ASN A 242 -15.94 -22.33 5.73
C ASN A 242 -16.12 -23.54 6.64
N GLU A 243 -16.91 -23.39 7.69
CA GLU A 243 -17.38 -24.50 8.52
C GLU A 243 -18.12 -25.55 7.66
N GLY A 244 -17.70 -26.79 7.76
CA GLY A 244 -18.28 -27.89 6.99
C GLY A 244 -17.67 -28.14 5.62
N ASP A 245 -16.75 -27.34 5.15
CA ASP A 245 -16.05 -27.56 3.88
C ASP A 245 -15.23 -28.85 3.93
N TYR A 246 -15.23 -29.61 2.83
CA TYR A 246 -14.34 -30.73 2.64
C TYR A 246 -13.00 -30.22 2.05
N VAL A 247 -11.89 -30.55 2.70
CA VAL A 247 -10.53 -30.13 2.30
C VAL A 247 -9.63 -31.31 2.00
N THR A 248 -8.67 -31.08 1.11
CA THR A 248 -7.64 -32.04 0.73
C THR A 248 -6.27 -31.65 1.33
N ILE A 249 -5.34 -32.61 1.40
CA ILE A 249 -3.99 -32.38 1.92
C ILE A 249 -3.30 -31.25 1.13
N GLY A 250 -2.70 -30.31 1.83
CA GLY A 250 -2.03 -29.15 1.25
C GLY A 250 -2.92 -27.95 0.93
N GLN A 251 -4.25 -28.10 1.08
CA GLN A 251 -5.19 -27.01 0.85
C GLN A 251 -4.97 -25.88 1.87
N PRO A 252 -4.88 -24.61 1.43
CA PRO A 252 -4.81 -23.44 2.31
C PRO A 252 -6.10 -23.28 3.12
N LEU A 253 -5.97 -23.00 4.42
CA LEU A 253 -7.09 -22.85 5.35
C LEU A 253 -7.18 -21.46 5.95
N VAL A 254 -6.10 -20.99 6.57
CA VAL A 254 -6.03 -19.70 7.25
C VAL A 254 -4.66 -19.07 7.01
N SER A 255 -4.64 -17.82 6.60
CA SER A 255 -3.41 -17.02 6.49
C SER A 255 -3.20 -16.21 7.77
N VAL A 256 -1.98 -16.24 8.30
CA VAL A 256 -1.55 -15.49 9.48
C VAL A 256 -0.39 -14.58 9.11
N THR A 257 -0.45 -13.30 9.53
CA THR A 257 0.59 -12.30 9.27
C THR A 257 1.10 -11.69 10.56
N GLN A 258 2.40 -11.37 10.60
CA GLN A 258 3.01 -10.69 11.76
C GLN A 258 2.96 -9.17 11.65
N ASN A 259 2.94 -8.62 10.45
CA ASN A 259 2.97 -7.19 10.17
C ASN A 259 4.16 -6.44 10.80
N ARG A 260 5.26 -7.11 11.10
CA ARG A 260 6.43 -6.47 11.72
C ARG A 260 7.30 -5.75 10.70
N ARG A 261 7.50 -6.38 9.57
CA ARG A 261 8.22 -5.81 8.43
C ARG A 261 7.33 -5.77 7.21
N LEU A 262 7.43 -4.67 6.50
CA LEU A 262 6.62 -4.43 5.32
C LEU A 262 7.50 -4.08 4.13
N PHE A 263 6.96 -4.32 2.94
CA PHE A 263 7.52 -3.83 1.70
C PHE A 263 6.68 -2.65 1.19
N LEU A 264 7.35 -1.58 0.82
CA LEU A 264 6.77 -0.52 -0.01
C LEU A 264 7.18 -0.80 -1.44
N ARG A 265 6.23 -1.17 -2.27
CA ARG A 265 6.43 -1.35 -3.71
C ARG A 265 5.85 -0.16 -4.44
N ALA A 266 6.74 0.70 -4.94
CA ALA A 266 6.40 1.87 -5.74
C ALA A 266 6.41 1.53 -7.22
N GLU A 267 5.42 2.03 -7.97
CA GLU A 267 5.25 1.78 -9.41
C GLU A 267 5.72 3.01 -10.20
N VAL A 268 6.94 3.00 -10.69
CA VAL A 268 7.60 4.15 -11.31
C VAL A 268 7.48 4.09 -12.83
N SER A 269 7.00 5.18 -13.45
CA SER A 269 6.95 5.27 -14.91
C SER A 269 8.33 5.09 -15.55
N GLU A 270 8.42 4.35 -16.66
CA GLU A 270 9.64 4.08 -17.42
C GLU A 270 10.44 5.33 -17.80
N LYS A 271 9.78 6.47 -17.95
CA LYS A 271 10.46 7.75 -18.24
C LYS A 271 11.51 8.15 -17.20
N TYR A 272 11.35 7.65 -15.96
CA TYR A 272 12.28 7.89 -14.85
C TYR A 272 13.35 6.79 -14.71
N TYR A 273 13.39 5.80 -15.61
CA TYR A 273 14.35 4.69 -15.53
C TYR A 273 15.82 5.13 -15.36
N PRO A 274 16.32 6.19 -16.05
CA PRO A 274 17.68 6.66 -15.86
C PRO A 274 17.99 7.13 -14.42
N TYR A 275 16.96 7.60 -13.70
CA TYR A 275 17.08 8.15 -12.35
C TYR A 275 16.90 7.10 -11.24
N LEU A 276 16.46 5.87 -11.56
CA LEU A 276 16.20 4.82 -10.55
C LEU A 276 17.45 4.50 -9.72
N ARG A 277 18.64 4.65 -10.30
CA ARG A 277 19.92 4.39 -9.60
C ARG A 277 20.27 5.45 -8.57
N THR A 278 19.69 6.64 -8.66
CA THR A 278 19.91 7.75 -7.73
C THR A 278 18.93 7.74 -6.57
N ILE A 279 17.92 6.88 -6.59
CA ILE A 279 16.96 6.73 -5.51
C ILE A 279 17.66 6.16 -4.29
N SER A 280 17.61 6.88 -3.18
CA SER A 280 18.23 6.50 -1.90
C SER A 280 17.22 6.09 -0.85
N SER A 281 16.04 6.73 -0.83
CA SER A 281 14.97 6.50 0.13
C SER A 281 13.61 6.85 -0.46
N ALA A 282 12.57 6.78 0.35
CA ALA A 282 11.24 7.25 -0.02
C ALA A 282 10.49 7.75 1.22
N ASN A 283 9.55 8.65 0.99
CA ASN A 283 8.47 8.95 1.91
C ASN A 283 7.17 8.40 1.32
N PHE A 284 6.19 8.09 2.14
CA PHE A 284 4.87 7.70 1.65
C PHE A 284 3.77 8.23 2.56
N ARG A 285 2.59 8.45 1.99
CA ARG A 285 1.40 8.91 2.70
C ARG A 285 0.29 7.90 2.55
N THR A 286 -0.30 7.52 3.68
CA THR A 286 -1.45 6.61 3.71
C THR A 286 -2.77 7.38 3.55
N PRO A 287 -3.81 6.78 2.93
CA PRO A 287 -5.07 7.47 2.69
C PRO A 287 -5.96 7.61 3.95
N TYR A 288 -5.66 6.87 5.03
CA TYR A 288 -6.53 6.79 6.20
C TYR A 288 -6.15 7.73 7.36
N ASN A 289 -4.90 8.22 7.44
CA ASN A 289 -4.49 9.16 8.51
C ASN A 289 -3.81 10.43 7.99
N ASN A 290 -3.59 10.56 6.67
CA ASN A 290 -2.91 11.70 6.06
C ASN A 290 -1.47 11.96 6.54
N GLU A 291 -0.91 11.05 7.34
CA GLU A 291 0.47 11.16 7.81
C GLU A 291 1.47 10.76 6.73
N VAL A 292 2.59 11.45 6.73
CA VAL A 292 3.72 11.13 5.87
C VAL A 292 4.75 10.35 6.68
N TYR A 293 4.97 9.12 6.25
CA TYR A 293 5.97 8.22 6.83
C TYR A 293 7.28 8.36 6.07
N GLU A 294 8.37 8.59 6.80
CA GLU A 294 9.71 8.61 6.24
C GLU A 294 10.38 7.25 6.42
N LEU A 295 10.77 6.61 5.34
CA LEU A 295 11.43 5.30 5.42
C LEU A 295 12.70 5.33 6.27
N ASN A 296 13.42 6.46 6.30
CA ASN A 296 14.61 6.61 7.12
C ASN A 296 14.31 6.48 8.63
N GLU A 297 13.16 6.98 9.09
CA GLU A 297 12.71 6.85 10.48
C GLU A 297 12.18 5.45 10.82
N LEU A 298 11.73 4.73 9.79
CA LEU A 298 11.24 3.36 9.88
C LEU A 298 12.31 2.30 9.59
N SER A 299 13.60 2.67 9.68
CA SER A 299 14.72 1.78 9.33
C SER A 299 14.61 1.22 7.90
N GLY A 300 14.01 2.02 7.01
CA GLY A 300 13.75 1.63 5.64
C GLY A 300 15.01 1.52 4.80
N ARG A 301 15.02 0.58 3.88
CA ARG A 301 16.11 0.39 2.92
C ARG A 301 15.59 0.00 1.55
N LEU A 302 16.25 0.50 0.51
CA LEU A 302 16.02 0.06 -0.86
C LEU A 302 16.47 -1.38 -1.00
N LEU A 303 15.57 -2.28 -1.41
CA LEU A 303 15.89 -3.67 -1.72
C LEU A 303 16.27 -3.85 -3.18
N SER A 304 15.43 -3.33 -4.07
CA SER A 304 15.61 -3.51 -5.50
C SER A 304 14.81 -2.50 -6.30
N PHE A 305 15.23 -2.31 -7.54
CA PHE A 305 14.40 -1.74 -8.58
C PHE A 305 14.36 -2.70 -9.77
N GLY A 306 13.18 -2.79 -10.42
CA GLY A 306 12.97 -3.67 -11.56
C GLY A 306 13.87 -3.31 -12.74
N LYS A 307 14.27 -4.32 -13.51
CA LYS A 307 15.00 -4.14 -14.77
C LYS A 307 14.09 -4.34 -15.98
N THR A 308 12.84 -4.68 -15.74
CA THR A 308 11.79 -4.89 -16.73
C THR A 308 10.51 -4.25 -16.21
N SER A 309 9.71 -3.66 -17.09
CA SER A 309 8.31 -3.35 -16.82
C SER A 309 7.49 -4.63 -16.76
N GLY A 310 6.37 -4.63 -16.03
CA GLY A 310 5.46 -5.77 -15.98
C GLY A 310 4.76 -5.99 -17.32
N ASP A 311 4.30 -7.21 -17.60
CA ASP A 311 3.70 -7.62 -18.88
C ASP A 311 2.49 -6.77 -19.31
N ASN A 312 1.83 -6.06 -18.38
CA ASN A 312 0.68 -5.20 -18.63
C ASN A 312 0.83 -3.78 -18.04
N SER A 313 2.06 -3.33 -17.75
CA SER A 313 2.30 -2.06 -17.06
C SER A 313 3.56 -1.40 -17.61
N PHE A 314 3.47 -0.10 -17.94
CA PHE A 314 4.62 0.74 -18.32
C PHE A 314 5.39 1.26 -17.08
N ASN A 315 5.26 0.56 -15.94
CA ASN A 315 5.89 0.94 -14.69
C ASN A 315 6.98 -0.05 -14.30
N VAL A 316 8.05 0.48 -13.74
CA VAL A 316 9.15 -0.27 -13.16
C VAL A 316 8.98 -0.29 -11.64
N PRO A 317 8.87 -1.45 -11.00
CA PRO A 317 8.71 -1.51 -9.55
C PRO A 317 10.02 -1.14 -8.83
N VAL A 318 9.91 -0.30 -7.81
CA VAL A 318 10.98 0.01 -6.84
C VAL A 318 10.50 -0.46 -5.47
N THR A 319 11.26 -1.37 -4.85
CA THR A 319 10.85 -2.02 -3.61
C THR A 319 11.78 -1.63 -2.47
N PHE A 320 11.18 -1.17 -1.39
CA PHE A 320 11.83 -0.91 -0.10
C PHE A 320 11.31 -1.89 0.95
N GLU A 321 12.14 -2.20 1.93
CA GLU A 321 11.74 -2.89 3.17
C GLU A 321 11.81 -1.90 4.32
N PHE A 322 10.85 -1.96 5.25
CA PHE A 322 10.85 -1.10 6.43
C PHE A 322 10.18 -1.79 7.63
N ASP A 323 10.49 -1.30 8.83
CA ASP A 323 9.88 -1.79 10.07
C ASP A 323 8.52 -1.13 10.28
N ASN A 324 7.47 -1.95 10.46
CA ASN A 324 6.15 -1.45 10.80
C ASN A 324 6.06 -1.22 12.32
N LYS A 325 5.95 0.02 12.72
CA LYS A 325 5.73 0.40 14.12
C LYS A 325 4.25 0.27 14.57
N GLY A 326 3.43 -0.48 13.80
CA GLY A 326 2.05 -0.83 14.15
C GLY A 326 0.97 0.05 13.53
N GLU A 327 1.35 1.02 12.72
CA GLU A 327 0.43 2.03 12.17
C GLU A 327 0.11 1.83 10.68
N VAL A 328 0.96 1.10 9.95
CA VAL A 328 0.79 0.88 8.52
C VAL A 328 0.11 -0.45 8.25
N ILE A 329 -0.98 -0.43 7.48
CA ILE A 329 -1.80 -1.60 7.15
C ILE A 329 -1.28 -2.24 5.85
N PRO A 330 -0.83 -3.51 5.86
CA PRO A 330 -0.47 -4.23 4.64
C PRO A 330 -1.66 -4.33 3.67
N GLY A 331 -1.38 -4.19 2.39
CA GLY A 331 -2.40 -4.14 1.34
C GLY A 331 -2.82 -2.72 0.94
N SER A 332 -2.48 -1.70 1.75
CA SER A 332 -2.84 -0.31 1.46
C SER A 332 -2.15 0.21 0.22
N PHE A 333 -2.91 0.95 -0.60
CA PHE A 333 -2.35 1.79 -1.65
C PHE A 333 -1.95 3.14 -1.06
N VAL A 334 -0.78 3.63 -1.43
CA VAL A 334 -0.17 4.82 -0.85
C VAL A 334 0.38 5.75 -1.93
N GLU A 335 0.40 7.03 -1.63
CA GLU A 335 1.15 8.00 -2.41
C GLU A 335 2.62 7.93 -1.99
N VAL A 336 3.54 7.84 -2.96
CA VAL A 336 4.97 7.64 -2.72
C VAL A 336 5.77 8.79 -3.30
N TYR A 337 6.69 9.30 -2.51
CA TYR A 337 7.67 10.32 -2.84
C TYR A 337 9.06 9.69 -2.82
N LEU A 338 9.56 9.25 -3.97
CA LEU A 338 10.89 8.66 -4.08
C LEU A 338 11.94 9.76 -4.01
N LEU A 339 12.85 9.64 -3.07
CA LEU A 339 13.92 10.60 -2.81
C LEU A 339 15.18 10.18 -3.59
N SER A 340 15.63 11.07 -4.46
CA SER A 340 16.77 10.80 -5.33
C SER A 340 17.96 11.72 -5.01
N SER A 341 18.58 12.32 -6.03
CA SER A 341 19.76 13.17 -5.87
C SER A 341 19.52 14.37 -4.95
N GLN A 342 20.50 14.67 -4.12
CA GLN A 342 20.46 15.83 -3.24
C GLN A 342 20.78 17.11 -4.01
N LEU A 343 19.96 18.13 -3.81
CA LEU A 343 20.17 19.50 -4.26
C LEU A 343 20.62 20.34 -3.07
N GLU A 344 21.70 21.10 -3.26
CA GLU A 344 22.18 22.01 -2.23
C GLU A 344 21.52 23.40 -2.35
N ASN A 345 21.45 24.13 -1.25
CA ASN A 345 20.98 25.51 -1.20
C ASN A 345 19.54 25.71 -1.72
N VAL A 346 18.63 24.80 -1.39
CA VAL A 346 17.22 24.86 -1.78
C VAL A 346 16.41 25.55 -0.68
N ILE A 347 15.53 26.46 -1.08
CA ILE A 347 14.51 27.04 -0.20
C ILE A 347 13.32 26.08 -0.15
N SER A 348 12.95 25.63 1.03
CA SER A 348 11.76 24.80 1.22
C SER A 348 10.97 25.23 2.45
N VAL A 349 9.66 25.00 2.43
CA VAL A 349 8.77 25.28 3.55
C VAL A 349 7.94 24.02 3.88
N PRO A 350 7.52 23.83 5.14
CA PRO A 350 6.57 22.78 5.47
C PRO A 350 5.27 22.95 4.68
N ARG A 351 4.61 21.84 4.33
CA ARG A 351 3.29 21.91 3.64
C ARG A 351 2.24 22.72 4.43
N THR A 352 2.36 22.73 5.76
CA THR A 352 1.50 23.52 6.66
C THR A 352 1.64 25.05 6.51
N ALA A 353 2.71 25.52 5.89
CA ALA A 353 2.94 26.91 5.57
C ALA A 353 2.17 27.39 4.32
N LEU A 354 1.73 26.44 3.48
CA LEU A 354 1.13 26.74 2.19
C LEU A 354 -0.41 26.85 2.31
N THR A 355 -0.95 27.88 1.65
CA THR A 355 -2.39 27.99 1.39
C THR A 355 -2.61 28.08 -0.12
N GLU A 356 -3.72 27.56 -0.58
CA GLU A 356 -4.11 27.56 -1.98
C GLU A 356 -5.39 28.37 -2.18
N GLU A 357 -5.40 29.21 -3.19
CA GLU A 357 -6.58 29.93 -3.64
C GLU A 357 -6.61 29.95 -5.17
N GLN A 358 -7.67 29.40 -5.74
CA GLN A 358 -7.89 29.34 -7.20
C GLN A 358 -6.69 28.76 -8.00
N GLY A 359 -6.00 27.76 -7.43
CA GLY A 359 -4.83 27.14 -8.06
C GLY A 359 -3.52 27.88 -7.88
N ILE A 360 -3.53 29.02 -7.16
CA ILE A 360 -2.33 29.79 -6.81
C ILE A 360 -1.95 29.50 -5.38
N PHE A 361 -0.65 29.33 -5.13
CA PHE A 361 -0.13 29.02 -3.80
C PHE A 361 0.47 30.25 -3.14
N PHE A 362 0.21 30.37 -1.84
CA PHE A 362 0.65 31.48 -1.03
C PHE A 362 1.31 31.02 0.27
N VAL A 363 2.24 31.80 0.75
CA VAL A 363 2.78 31.80 2.13
C VAL A 363 2.48 33.13 2.80
N TYR A 364 2.59 33.18 4.12
CA TYR A 364 2.46 34.42 4.86
C TYR A 364 3.80 34.80 5.46
N LEU A 365 4.30 35.98 5.08
CA LEU A 365 5.50 36.58 5.62
C LEU A 365 5.17 37.42 6.83
N GLN A 366 5.86 37.22 7.93
CA GLN A 366 5.72 38.09 9.10
C GLN A 366 6.57 39.35 8.88
N LEU A 367 5.94 40.53 8.92
CA LEU A 367 6.58 41.84 8.80
C LEU A 367 7.08 42.34 10.17
N ASP A 368 6.20 42.28 11.18
CA ASP A 368 6.47 42.63 12.56
C ASP A 368 5.75 41.70 13.55
N GLU A 369 5.49 42.11 14.80
CA GLU A 369 4.89 41.24 15.82
C GLU A 369 3.43 40.85 15.52
N GLU A 370 2.67 41.68 14.79
CA GLU A 370 1.25 41.52 14.52
C GLU A 370 0.91 41.60 13.02
N GLY A 371 1.83 42.09 12.20
CA GLY A 371 1.68 42.30 10.76
C GLY A 371 2.16 41.12 9.94
N TYR A 372 1.33 40.70 8.99
CA TYR A 372 1.65 39.62 8.03
C TYR A 372 1.33 40.08 6.61
N LYS A 373 2.12 39.59 5.66
CA LYS A 373 1.91 39.83 4.24
C LYS A 373 1.67 38.51 3.52
N LYS A 374 0.61 38.47 2.71
CA LYS A 374 0.35 37.35 1.79
C LYS A 374 1.32 37.44 0.62
N GLN A 375 2.06 36.36 0.36
CA GLN A 375 3.07 36.28 -0.69
C GLN A 375 2.80 35.11 -1.59
N GLU A 376 2.60 35.37 -2.87
CA GLU A 376 2.51 34.32 -3.91
C GLU A 376 3.84 33.60 -4.07
N VAL A 377 3.76 32.26 -4.25
CA VAL A 377 4.94 31.41 -4.41
C VAL A 377 4.77 30.42 -5.54
N THR A 378 5.87 30.13 -6.22
CA THR A 378 5.95 29.05 -7.22
C THR A 378 6.55 27.81 -6.57
N LEU A 379 5.81 26.71 -6.61
CA LEU A 379 6.23 25.46 -6.00
C LEU A 379 7.15 24.67 -6.95
N GLY A 380 8.11 23.94 -6.37
CA GLY A 380 8.92 22.92 -6.98
C GLY A 380 8.58 21.53 -6.48
N ASP A 381 9.60 20.73 -6.19
CA ASP A 381 9.47 19.37 -5.70
C ASP A 381 8.83 19.32 -4.30
N ASP A 382 7.97 18.31 -4.08
CA ASP A 382 7.26 18.06 -2.83
C ASP A 382 7.60 16.65 -2.33
N ASN A 383 8.18 16.53 -1.15
CA ASN A 383 8.56 15.26 -0.52
C ASN A 383 7.50 14.71 0.46
N GLY A 384 6.31 15.33 0.46
CA GLY A 384 5.20 15.01 1.35
C GLY A 384 5.20 15.80 2.67
N LYS A 385 6.35 16.17 3.22
CA LYS A 385 6.49 17.00 4.43
C LYS A 385 6.78 18.46 4.10
N SER A 386 7.74 18.69 3.21
CA SER A 386 8.18 20.01 2.79
C SER A 386 8.10 20.16 1.29
N VAL A 387 7.89 21.38 0.84
CA VAL A 387 7.78 21.74 -0.57
C VAL A 387 8.88 22.74 -0.91
N GLN A 388 9.59 22.50 -1.99
CA GLN A 388 10.54 23.42 -2.56
C GLN A 388 9.82 24.68 -3.07
N ILE A 389 10.39 25.84 -2.81
CA ILE A 389 9.92 27.12 -3.36
C ILE A 389 10.93 27.59 -4.42
N LEU A 390 10.43 27.72 -5.64
CA LEU A 390 11.24 28.19 -6.78
C LEU A 390 11.31 29.71 -6.82
N ASN A 391 10.18 30.40 -6.53
CA ASN A 391 10.07 31.84 -6.52
C ASN A 391 9.09 32.29 -5.43
N GLY A 392 9.24 33.55 -4.98
CA GLY A 392 8.31 34.24 -4.10
C GLY A 392 8.86 34.57 -2.72
N ILE A 393 9.87 33.83 -2.24
CA ILE A 393 10.52 34.09 -0.94
C ILE A 393 12.05 34.10 -1.09
N LYS A 394 12.71 34.71 -0.11
CA LYS A 394 14.20 34.90 -0.07
C LYS A 394 14.75 34.24 1.21
N PRO A 395 16.06 33.91 1.20
CA PRO A 395 16.74 33.52 2.43
C PRO A 395 16.64 34.66 3.49
N GLY A 396 16.24 34.28 4.70
CA GLY A 396 16.04 35.22 5.81
C GLY A 396 14.58 35.67 6.02
N ASP A 397 13.69 35.45 5.04
CA ASP A 397 12.27 35.78 5.21
C ASP A 397 11.67 35.00 6.37
N ARG A 398 10.84 35.66 7.15
CA ARG A 398 10.12 35.07 8.29
C ARG A 398 8.78 34.54 7.81
N VAL A 399 8.69 33.24 7.59
CA VAL A 399 7.51 32.57 7.04
C VAL A 399 6.71 31.91 8.16
N VAL A 400 5.38 32.04 8.10
CA VAL A 400 4.45 31.28 8.94
C VAL A 400 4.52 29.81 8.53
N THR A 401 5.10 28.97 9.37
CA THR A 401 5.28 27.52 9.10
C THR A 401 4.14 26.66 9.64
N GLU A 402 3.45 27.10 10.68
CA GLU A 402 2.25 26.49 11.21
C GLU A 402 1.17 27.56 11.44
N GLY A 403 -0.11 27.22 11.27
CA GLY A 403 -1.19 28.16 11.45
C GLY A 403 -1.43 29.15 10.28
N ALA A 404 -0.89 28.89 9.11
CA ALA A 404 -1.05 29.74 7.91
C ALA A 404 -2.54 29.97 7.56
N TYR A 405 -3.38 28.96 7.75
CA TYR A 405 -4.83 29.09 7.54
C TYR A 405 -5.49 30.10 8.49
N GLN A 406 -4.99 30.23 9.72
CA GLN A 406 -5.51 31.20 10.70
C GLN A 406 -5.18 32.64 10.29
N VAL A 407 -3.96 32.85 9.77
CA VAL A 407 -3.55 34.16 9.20
C VAL A 407 -4.42 34.49 7.99
N ARG A 408 -4.71 33.52 7.13
CA ARG A 408 -5.65 33.68 6.01
C ARG A 408 -7.05 34.10 6.46
N LEU A 409 -7.59 33.51 7.51
CA LEU A 409 -8.92 33.87 8.03
C LEU A 409 -8.92 35.30 8.58
N ALA A 410 -7.83 35.75 9.23
CA ALA A 410 -7.67 37.10 9.68
C ALA A 410 -7.71 38.11 8.53
N SER A 411 -7.13 37.79 7.38
CA SER A 411 -7.19 38.64 6.18
C SER A 411 -8.63 38.85 5.70
N ALA A 412 -9.42 37.79 5.70
CA ALA A 412 -10.82 37.84 5.27
C ALA A 412 -11.70 38.69 6.25
N SER A 413 -11.40 38.63 7.55
CA SER A 413 -12.15 39.43 8.56
C SER A 413 -11.78 40.91 8.52
N ASN A 414 -10.54 41.25 8.19
CA ASN A 414 -10.08 42.64 8.05
C ASN A 414 -10.62 43.31 6.76
N ALA A 415 -10.99 42.52 5.75
CA ALA A 415 -11.57 43.01 4.50
C ALA A 415 -13.05 43.44 4.62
N ILE A 416 -13.73 43.13 5.73
CA ILE A 416 -15.09 43.57 5.98
C ILE A 416 -15.06 44.90 6.74
N PRO A 417 -15.43 46.05 6.12
CA PRO A 417 -15.51 47.32 6.84
C PRO A 417 -16.48 47.20 8.03
N ALA A 418 -16.07 47.66 9.19
CA ALA A 418 -16.96 47.76 10.33
C ALA A 418 -18.09 48.75 9.95
N HIS A 419 -19.28 48.24 9.63
CA HIS A 419 -20.47 49.07 9.47
C HIS A 419 -20.82 49.62 10.85
N SER A 420 -20.37 50.84 11.14
CA SER A 420 -20.88 51.64 12.27
C SER A 420 -22.30 52.11 11.93
N HIS A 421 -23.29 51.44 12.47
CA HIS A 421 -24.67 52.04 12.56
C HIS A 421 -24.69 52.95 13.77
N GLU A 422 -24.41 54.23 13.54
CA GLU A 422 -24.84 55.25 14.50
C GLU A 422 -26.38 55.45 14.35
N HIS A 423 -27.11 55.19 15.43
CA HIS A 423 -28.52 55.57 15.61
C HIS A 423 -28.60 56.82 16.46
#